data_779c68d352462e22f59185c1a423c1dc
#
_entry.id   779c68d352462e22f59185c1a423c1dc
#
_cell.length_a   1.000
_cell.length_b   1.000
_cell.length_c   1.000
_cell.angle_alpha   90.00
_cell.angle_beta   90.00
_cell.angle_gamma   90.00
#
_symmetry.space_group_name_H-M   'P 1'
#
loop_
_entity.id
_entity.type
_entity.pdbx_description
1 polymer ?
#
loop_
_entity_poly.entity_id
_entity_poly.type
_entity_poly.pdbx_seq_one_letter_code
_entity_poly.pdbx_strand_id
1 'polypeptide(L)'
;MGTDRDWEQWGATDPYFGVFSREKFRSGRMSGDAKTEFFASGEEHIARVFKEAGVEDRIRSALDFGCGVGRLVIPLARRADQVMGVDISPSMIAEAERNCAAAGVLNVSFVGSDDSLSRIKGEFDLVHSYIVLQHIPWRRGRIILQSLADRVAPGGHLAVQILTGHDASPIIRSLVRLRYVFPPANWLRNLIRGRPMLEPAMQLHMYDLDVVKSDLAQRGFSCTQSDEHWPGFRSTLLYAKRSQ
;
A
#
# COMPACT_ATOMS: atom_id res chain seq x y z
N MET A 1 -2.50 4.65 16.67
CA MET A 1 -1.49 5.67 17.05
C MET A 1 -0.04 5.19 16.94
N GLY A 2 0.30 3.91 17.15
CA GLY A 2 1.67 3.41 16.93
C GLY A 2 2.05 3.35 15.46
N THR A 3 1.20 2.79 14.62
CA THR A 3 1.49 2.56 13.20
C THR A 3 1.78 3.82 12.40
N ASP A 4 1.09 4.92 12.62
CA ASP A 4 1.27 6.16 11.84
C ASP A 4 2.65 6.80 12.10
N ARG A 5 3.10 6.78 13.38
CA ARG A 5 4.45 7.22 13.75
C ARG A 5 5.53 6.30 13.17
N ASP A 6 5.27 5.00 13.17
CA ASP A 6 6.21 4.02 12.63
C ASP A 6 6.41 4.25 11.13
N TRP A 7 5.33 4.57 10.39
CA TRP A 7 5.39 4.87 8.96
C TRP A 7 6.08 6.20 8.68
N GLU A 8 5.87 7.23 9.48
CA GLU A 8 6.65 8.47 9.37
C GLU A 8 8.14 8.22 9.65
N GLN A 9 8.45 7.41 10.67
CA GLN A 9 9.85 7.04 10.93
C GLN A 9 10.48 6.28 9.75
N TRP A 10 9.75 5.34 9.12
CA TRP A 10 10.20 4.67 7.90
C TRP A 10 10.40 5.67 6.76
N GLY A 11 9.48 6.59 6.55
CA GLY A 11 9.58 7.65 5.54
C GLY A 11 10.80 8.53 5.73
N ALA A 12 11.11 8.89 6.97
CA ALA A 12 12.23 9.75 7.31
C ALA A 12 13.61 9.05 7.25
N THR A 13 13.67 7.72 7.50
CA THR A 13 14.95 7.02 7.68
C THR A 13 15.30 6.05 6.56
N ASP A 14 14.32 5.32 6.02
CA ASP A 14 14.54 4.28 5.00
C ASP A 14 13.29 4.09 4.12
N PRO A 15 12.90 5.12 3.34
CA PRO A 15 11.60 5.16 2.67
C PRO A 15 11.40 4.05 1.64
N TYR A 16 12.42 3.72 0.85
CA TYR A 16 12.31 2.69 -0.19
C TYR A 16 12.17 1.28 0.40
N PHE A 17 12.91 0.97 1.47
CA PHE A 17 12.76 -0.28 2.20
C PHE A 17 11.39 -0.34 2.90
N GLY A 18 10.91 0.78 3.43
CA GLY A 18 9.56 0.89 3.99
C GLY A 18 8.49 0.46 3.00
N VAL A 19 8.55 0.94 1.76
CA VAL A 19 7.59 0.63 0.70
C VAL A 19 7.75 -0.80 0.18
N PHE A 20 8.99 -1.30 0.03
CA PHE A 20 9.24 -2.65 -0.46
C PHE A 20 10.44 -3.28 0.27
N SER A 21 10.15 -4.11 1.27
CA SER A 21 11.10 -4.60 2.27
C SER A 21 12.10 -5.63 1.74
N ARG A 22 12.87 -5.27 0.70
CA ARG A 22 14.02 -6.04 0.22
C ARG A 22 15.31 -5.34 0.63
N GLU A 23 16.30 -6.08 1.13
CA GLU A 23 17.55 -5.54 1.67
C GLU A 23 18.31 -4.63 0.67
N LYS A 24 18.22 -4.89 -0.63
CA LYS A 24 18.82 -4.05 -1.67
C LYS A 24 18.19 -2.66 -1.81
N PHE A 25 16.98 -2.45 -1.26
CA PHE A 25 16.26 -1.17 -1.28
C PHE A 25 16.50 -0.34 -0.02
N ARG A 26 17.36 -0.78 0.89
CA ARG A 26 17.78 0.04 2.02
C ARG A 26 18.61 1.24 1.57
N SER A 27 18.34 2.40 2.17
CA SER A 27 18.98 3.67 1.84
C SER A 27 20.52 3.58 1.78
N GLY A 28 21.16 2.83 2.67
CA GLY A 28 22.60 2.61 2.67
C GLY A 28 23.13 1.57 1.66
N ARG A 29 22.25 0.89 0.89
CA ARG A 29 22.62 -0.19 -0.06
C ARG A 29 22.03 0.01 -1.45
N MET A 30 21.20 1.01 -1.64
CA MET A 30 20.45 1.23 -2.87
C MET A 30 21.35 1.77 -3.96
N SER A 31 21.75 0.90 -4.91
CA SER A 31 22.44 1.29 -6.14
C SER A 31 21.47 1.89 -7.17
N GLY A 32 22.02 2.50 -8.23
CA GLY A 32 21.21 2.97 -9.37
C GLY A 32 20.37 1.87 -9.99
N ASP A 33 20.96 0.67 -10.17
CA ASP A 33 20.27 -0.50 -10.72
C ASP A 33 19.13 -0.97 -9.79
N ALA A 34 19.37 -0.97 -8.46
CA ALA A 34 18.34 -1.31 -7.49
C ALA A 34 17.18 -0.29 -7.52
N LYS A 35 17.48 1.00 -7.70
CA LYS A 35 16.45 2.03 -7.84
C LYS A 35 15.64 1.85 -9.14
N THR A 36 16.31 1.52 -10.24
CA THR A 36 15.65 1.20 -11.51
C THR A 36 14.73 -0.01 -11.36
N GLU A 37 15.20 -1.10 -10.75
CA GLU A 37 14.38 -2.29 -10.48
C GLU A 37 13.19 -1.99 -9.57
N PHE A 38 13.38 -1.14 -8.55
CA PHE A 38 12.31 -0.72 -7.65
C PHE A 38 11.14 -0.08 -8.42
N PHE A 39 11.41 0.87 -9.32
CA PHE A 39 10.38 1.52 -10.12
C PHE A 39 9.84 0.61 -11.24
N ALA A 40 10.68 -0.23 -11.86
CA ALA A 40 10.23 -1.21 -12.84
C ALA A 40 9.20 -2.19 -12.25
N SER A 41 9.39 -2.61 -10.99
CA SER A 41 8.38 -3.43 -10.28
C SER A 41 7.03 -2.73 -10.11
N GLY A 42 7.02 -1.40 -10.08
CA GLY A 42 5.79 -0.60 -10.06
C GLY A 42 5.08 -0.60 -11.41
N GLU A 43 5.84 -0.45 -12.52
CA GLU A 43 5.31 -0.54 -13.87
C GLU A 43 4.64 -1.90 -14.13
N GLU A 44 5.34 -2.99 -13.78
CA GLU A 44 4.82 -4.35 -13.93
C GLU A 44 3.54 -4.56 -13.13
N HIS A 45 3.51 -4.06 -11.88
CA HIS A 45 2.33 -4.18 -11.03
C HIS A 45 1.12 -3.44 -11.62
N ILE A 46 1.28 -2.19 -12.03
CA ILE A 46 0.17 -1.40 -12.59
C ILE A 46 -0.29 -1.98 -13.94
N ALA A 47 0.63 -2.45 -14.79
CA ALA A 47 0.25 -3.15 -16.03
C ALA A 47 -0.62 -4.39 -15.74
N ARG A 48 -0.25 -5.17 -14.71
CA ARG A 48 -1.05 -6.31 -14.26
C ARG A 48 -2.43 -5.87 -13.74
N VAL A 49 -2.50 -4.83 -12.91
CA VAL A 49 -3.77 -4.31 -12.38
C VAL A 49 -4.72 -3.91 -13.51
N PHE A 50 -4.25 -3.15 -14.50
CA PHE A 50 -5.07 -2.74 -15.63
C PHE A 50 -5.61 -3.95 -16.41
N LYS A 51 -4.74 -4.94 -16.67
CA LYS A 51 -5.12 -6.17 -17.37
C LYS A 51 -6.14 -7.01 -16.59
N GLU A 52 -5.87 -7.30 -15.32
CA GLU A 52 -6.67 -8.24 -14.52
C GLU A 52 -7.99 -7.61 -14.05
N ALA A 53 -8.01 -6.30 -13.77
CA ALA A 53 -9.24 -5.59 -13.45
C ALA A 53 -10.08 -5.21 -14.67
N GLY A 54 -9.55 -5.38 -15.88
CA GLY A 54 -10.23 -4.97 -17.11
C GLY A 54 -10.40 -3.45 -17.20
N VAL A 55 -9.41 -2.71 -16.70
CA VAL A 55 -9.36 -1.24 -16.80
C VAL A 55 -8.90 -0.85 -18.20
N GLU A 56 -9.50 0.17 -18.79
CA GLU A 56 -9.06 0.72 -20.08
C GLU A 56 -7.61 1.21 -20.01
N ASP A 57 -6.88 1.16 -21.12
CA ASP A 57 -5.46 1.54 -21.18
C ASP A 57 -5.20 2.99 -20.73
N ARG A 58 -6.20 3.86 -20.85
CA ARG A 58 -6.18 5.24 -20.36
C ARG A 58 -7.48 5.57 -19.64
N ILE A 59 -7.36 6.16 -18.47
CA ILE A 59 -8.47 6.60 -17.62
C ILE A 59 -8.34 8.08 -17.27
N ARG A 60 -9.40 8.71 -16.80
CA ARG A 60 -9.37 10.14 -16.44
C ARG A 60 -8.68 10.35 -15.09
N SER A 61 -8.96 9.49 -14.10
CA SER A 61 -8.48 9.71 -12.74
C SER A 61 -8.16 8.43 -11.99
N ALA A 62 -7.08 8.47 -11.21
CA ALA A 62 -6.70 7.39 -10.30
C ALA A 62 -6.34 7.93 -8.91
N LEU A 63 -6.60 7.12 -7.90
CA LEU A 63 -6.16 7.34 -6.53
C LEU A 63 -5.29 6.16 -6.09
N ASP A 64 -4.10 6.44 -5.53
CA ASP A 64 -3.22 5.44 -4.92
C ASP A 64 -3.12 5.68 -3.40
N PHE A 65 -3.74 4.81 -2.62
CA PHE A 65 -3.77 4.89 -1.16
C PHE A 65 -2.58 4.14 -0.55
N GLY A 66 -1.79 4.84 0.28
CA GLY A 66 -0.51 4.38 0.79
C GLY A 66 0.57 4.46 -0.30
N CYS A 67 0.62 5.60 -0.99
CA CYS A 67 1.44 5.79 -2.18
C CYS A 67 2.97 5.73 -1.90
N GLY A 68 3.37 5.82 -0.64
CA GLY A 68 4.78 5.79 -0.24
C GLY A 68 5.62 6.79 -1.01
N VAL A 69 6.70 6.32 -1.61
CA VAL A 69 7.65 7.13 -2.40
C VAL A 69 7.22 7.30 -3.88
N GLY A 70 5.97 7.03 -4.23
CA GLY A 70 5.45 7.21 -5.59
C GLY A 70 5.73 6.06 -6.56
N ARG A 71 6.13 4.87 -6.07
CA ARG A 71 6.46 3.70 -6.91
C ARG A 71 5.34 3.32 -7.87
N LEU A 72 4.09 3.41 -7.43
CA LEU A 72 2.89 3.08 -8.21
C LEU A 72 2.21 4.31 -8.80
N VAL A 73 2.39 5.48 -8.20
CA VAL A 73 1.88 6.76 -8.72
C VAL A 73 2.47 7.10 -10.10
N ILE A 74 3.77 6.88 -10.28
CA ILE A 74 4.45 7.18 -11.56
C ILE A 74 3.83 6.39 -12.73
N PRO A 75 3.73 5.05 -12.70
CA PRO A 75 3.08 4.31 -13.78
C PRO A 75 1.58 4.59 -13.92
N LEU A 76 0.86 4.89 -12.83
CA LEU A 76 -0.53 5.34 -12.90
C LEU A 76 -0.66 6.66 -13.67
N ALA A 77 0.22 7.62 -13.41
CA ALA A 77 0.20 8.93 -14.07
C ALA A 77 0.50 8.89 -15.57
N ARG A 78 1.14 7.83 -16.05
CA ARG A 78 1.32 7.58 -17.48
C ARG A 78 0.06 7.03 -18.16
N ARG A 79 -0.90 6.51 -17.37
CA ARG A 79 -2.15 5.87 -17.82
C ARG A 79 -3.41 6.62 -17.41
N ALA A 80 -3.28 7.70 -16.63
CA ALA A 80 -4.40 8.52 -16.19
C ALA A 80 -4.15 10.00 -16.53
N ASP A 81 -5.21 10.77 -16.71
CA ASP A 81 -5.08 12.21 -16.92
C ASP A 81 -4.72 12.93 -15.62
N GLN A 82 -5.17 12.40 -14.47
CA GLN A 82 -4.84 12.91 -13.14
C GLN A 82 -4.66 11.74 -12.14
N VAL A 83 -3.66 11.85 -11.26
CA VAL A 83 -3.45 10.88 -10.17
C VAL A 83 -3.35 11.61 -8.84
N MET A 84 -3.99 11.04 -7.83
CA MET A 84 -3.87 11.47 -6.43
C MET A 84 -3.15 10.39 -5.63
N GLY A 85 -1.97 10.72 -5.10
CA GLY A 85 -1.25 9.91 -4.13
C GLY A 85 -1.67 10.28 -2.72
N VAL A 86 -1.95 9.30 -1.87
CA VAL A 86 -2.36 9.51 -0.48
C VAL A 86 -1.47 8.69 0.43
N ASP A 87 -0.84 9.33 1.42
CA ASP A 87 -0.02 8.64 2.42
C ASP A 87 -0.18 9.30 3.79
N ILE A 88 0.07 8.53 4.86
CA ILE A 88 0.05 9.04 6.24
C ILE A 88 1.35 9.76 6.60
N SER A 89 2.44 9.45 5.92
CA SER A 89 3.79 9.97 6.18
C SER A 89 4.10 11.18 5.31
N PRO A 90 4.28 12.38 5.89
CA PRO A 90 4.76 13.55 5.16
C PRO A 90 6.12 13.32 4.50
N SER A 91 7.01 12.56 5.14
CA SER A 91 8.33 12.23 4.56
C SER A 91 8.22 11.34 3.32
N MET A 92 7.28 10.38 3.30
CA MET A 92 6.99 9.58 2.11
C MET A 92 6.45 10.45 0.97
N ILE A 93 5.49 11.33 1.26
CA ILE A 93 4.93 12.27 0.27
C ILE A 93 6.03 13.14 -0.34
N ALA A 94 6.89 13.73 0.49
CA ALA A 94 7.98 14.57 -0.01
C ALA A 94 8.95 13.79 -0.92
N GLU A 95 9.21 12.50 -0.64
CA GLU A 95 10.01 11.65 -1.52
C GLU A 95 9.25 11.29 -2.82
N ALA A 96 7.93 11.04 -2.73
CA ALA A 96 7.09 10.79 -3.91
C ALA A 96 7.09 11.99 -4.86
N GLU A 97 6.97 13.21 -4.35
CA GLU A 97 7.05 14.45 -5.13
C GLU A 97 8.38 14.55 -5.88
N ARG A 98 9.51 14.29 -5.18
CA ARG A 98 10.85 14.29 -5.81
C ARG A 98 10.97 13.24 -6.92
N ASN A 99 10.47 12.03 -6.67
CA ASN A 99 10.53 10.94 -7.64
C ASN A 99 9.65 11.20 -8.85
N CYS A 100 8.44 11.75 -8.67
CA CYS A 100 7.55 12.14 -9.76
C CYS A 100 8.17 13.25 -10.61
N ALA A 101 8.74 14.28 -9.99
CA ALA A 101 9.45 15.35 -10.69
C ALA A 101 10.64 14.81 -11.50
N ALA A 102 11.45 13.93 -10.90
CA ALA A 102 12.58 13.28 -11.59
C ALA A 102 12.13 12.39 -12.77
N ALA A 103 10.94 11.80 -12.69
CA ALA A 103 10.34 11.01 -13.77
C ALA A 103 9.60 11.84 -14.82
N GLY A 104 9.56 13.17 -14.69
CA GLY A 104 8.86 14.08 -15.59
C GLY A 104 7.33 13.96 -15.52
N VAL A 105 6.78 13.47 -14.40
CA VAL A 105 5.34 13.29 -14.19
C VAL A 105 4.79 14.52 -13.47
N LEU A 106 3.84 15.23 -14.12
CA LEU A 106 3.31 16.53 -13.67
C LEU A 106 1.82 16.48 -13.34
N ASN A 107 1.13 15.44 -13.73
CA ASN A 107 -0.31 15.24 -13.52
C ASN A 107 -0.64 14.51 -12.20
N VAL A 108 0.13 14.79 -11.16
CA VAL A 108 0.01 14.17 -9.84
C VAL A 108 -0.27 15.21 -8.76
N SER A 109 -1.02 14.81 -7.75
CA SER A 109 -1.22 15.58 -6.52
C SER A 109 -1.07 14.64 -5.32
N PHE A 110 -0.66 15.19 -4.16
CA PHE A 110 -0.47 14.41 -2.96
C PHE A 110 -1.27 14.98 -1.79
N VAL A 111 -1.83 14.09 -0.97
CA VAL A 111 -2.66 14.45 0.19
C VAL A 111 -2.29 13.57 1.39
N GLY A 112 -2.13 14.20 2.56
CA GLY A 112 -1.96 13.46 3.82
C GLY A 112 -3.23 12.71 4.19
N SER A 113 -3.09 11.41 4.49
CA SER A 113 -4.20 10.51 4.83
C SER A 113 -4.78 10.81 6.22
N ASP A 114 -6.08 10.60 6.34
CA ASP A 114 -6.79 10.32 7.57
C ASP A 114 -7.70 9.09 7.38
N ASP A 115 -8.22 8.51 8.48
CA ASP A 115 -8.99 7.26 8.41
C ASP A 115 -10.32 7.39 7.65
N SER A 116 -10.87 8.59 7.59
CA SER A 116 -12.14 8.88 6.90
C SER A 116 -11.95 9.36 5.46
N LEU A 117 -10.69 9.54 5.03
CA LEU A 117 -10.34 10.13 3.75
C LEU A 117 -11.03 11.49 3.50
N SER A 118 -11.22 12.27 4.58
CA SER A 118 -12.01 13.53 4.55
C SER A 118 -11.42 14.59 3.64
N ARG A 119 -10.09 14.53 3.43
CA ARG A 119 -9.36 15.47 2.57
C ARG A 119 -9.45 15.13 1.08
N ILE A 120 -9.94 13.93 0.75
CA ILE A 120 -10.09 13.47 -0.63
C ILE A 120 -11.50 13.86 -1.09
N LYS A 121 -11.56 14.61 -2.18
CA LYS A 121 -12.83 15.01 -2.80
C LYS A 121 -12.98 14.32 -4.16
N GLY A 122 -14.23 14.03 -4.52
CA GLY A 122 -14.56 13.41 -5.80
C GLY A 122 -14.46 11.88 -5.80
N GLU A 123 -14.69 11.34 -6.97
CA GLU A 123 -14.63 9.92 -7.28
C GLU A 123 -13.59 9.69 -8.38
N PHE A 124 -13.05 8.47 -8.44
CA PHE A 124 -11.94 8.10 -9.34
C PHE A 124 -12.35 6.89 -10.19
N ASP A 125 -11.86 6.86 -11.43
CA ASP A 125 -12.07 5.71 -12.32
C ASP A 125 -11.31 4.46 -11.81
N LEU A 126 -10.16 4.67 -11.13
CA LEU A 126 -9.43 3.61 -10.43
C LEU A 126 -9.02 4.08 -9.02
N VAL A 127 -9.42 3.32 -8.02
CA VAL A 127 -8.90 3.44 -6.65
C VAL A 127 -8.01 2.23 -6.37
N HIS A 128 -6.76 2.50 -5.99
CA HIS A 128 -5.74 1.47 -5.84
C HIS A 128 -5.09 1.51 -4.45
N SER A 129 -4.70 0.34 -3.93
CA SER A 129 -3.87 0.22 -2.72
C SER A 129 -3.13 -1.13 -2.69
N TYR A 130 -1.80 -1.11 -2.58
CA TYR A 130 -0.97 -2.31 -2.61
C TYR A 130 0.12 -2.31 -1.54
N ILE A 131 0.17 -3.38 -0.74
CA ILE A 131 1.10 -3.56 0.41
C ILE A 131 0.86 -2.49 1.52
N VAL A 132 -0.37 -2.07 1.72
CA VAL A 132 -0.74 -1.02 2.69
C VAL A 132 -1.68 -1.55 3.77
N LEU A 133 -2.85 -2.06 3.38
CA LEU A 133 -3.90 -2.46 4.32
C LEU A 133 -3.40 -3.51 5.32
N GLN A 134 -2.50 -4.40 4.90
CA GLN A 134 -1.87 -5.38 5.79
C GLN A 134 -1.16 -4.77 7.01
N HIS A 135 -0.81 -3.50 6.98
CA HIS A 135 -0.15 -2.79 8.08
C HIS A 135 -1.13 -2.02 8.97
N ILE A 136 -2.40 -2.05 8.64
CA ILE A 136 -3.48 -1.36 9.35
C ILE A 136 -4.33 -2.39 10.08
N PRO A 137 -4.60 -2.22 11.40
CA PRO A 137 -5.46 -3.14 12.14
C PRO A 137 -6.83 -3.32 11.47
N TRP A 138 -7.33 -4.57 11.43
CA TRP A 138 -8.55 -4.97 10.71
C TRP A 138 -9.73 -3.99 10.89
N ARG A 139 -10.03 -3.59 12.14
CA ARG A 139 -11.18 -2.69 12.39
C ARG A 139 -11.01 -1.32 11.73
N ARG A 140 -9.81 -0.75 11.80
CA ARG A 140 -9.45 0.53 11.16
C ARG A 140 -9.40 0.38 9.65
N GLY A 141 -8.73 -0.66 9.18
CA GLY A 141 -8.56 -0.93 7.74
C GLY A 141 -9.87 -1.23 7.01
N ARG A 142 -10.85 -1.86 7.70
CA ARG A 142 -12.20 -2.06 7.14
C ARG A 142 -12.93 -0.73 6.89
N ILE A 143 -12.81 0.23 7.81
CA ILE A 143 -13.39 1.58 7.64
C ILE A 143 -12.73 2.29 6.46
N ILE A 144 -11.40 2.25 6.39
CA ILE A 144 -10.65 2.83 5.28
C ILE A 144 -11.05 2.18 3.95
N LEU A 145 -11.15 0.85 3.89
CA LEU A 145 -11.56 0.13 2.69
C LEU A 145 -12.95 0.54 2.21
N GLN A 146 -13.88 0.73 3.14
CA GLN A 146 -15.21 1.23 2.82
C GLN A 146 -15.16 2.67 2.28
N SER A 147 -14.36 3.53 2.90
CA SER A 147 -14.14 4.89 2.42
C SER A 147 -13.46 4.95 1.04
N LEU A 148 -12.54 4.01 0.75
CA LEU A 148 -11.93 3.85 -0.58
C LEU A 148 -12.97 3.41 -1.61
N ALA A 149 -13.83 2.44 -1.28
CA ALA A 149 -14.91 2.00 -2.15
C ALA A 149 -15.89 3.13 -2.48
N ASP A 150 -16.20 3.99 -1.50
CA ASP A 150 -17.06 5.16 -1.69
C ASP A 150 -16.44 6.23 -2.62
N ARG A 151 -15.12 6.15 -2.90
CA ARG A 151 -14.40 7.03 -3.85
C ARG A 151 -14.29 6.47 -5.26
N VAL A 152 -14.79 5.29 -5.52
CA VAL A 152 -14.81 4.72 -6.89
C VAL A 152 -15.99 5.31 -7.66
N ALA A 153 -15.75 5.85 -8.84
CA ALA A 153 -16.80 6.37 -9.73
C ALA A 153 -17.76 5.25 -10.19
N PRO A 154 -19.01 5.55 -10.54
CA PRO A 154 -19.88 4.58 -11.22
C PRO A 154 -19.18 3.99 -12.45
N GLY A 155 -19.20 2.66 -12.59
CA GLY A 155 -18.45 1.93 -13.62
C GLY A 155 -16.93 1.83 -13.40
N GLY A 156 -16.40 2.49 -12.37
CA GLY A 156 -14.97 2.50 -12.01
C GLY A 156 -14.54 1.22 -11.28
N HIS A 157 -13.26 1.18 -10.92
CA HIS A 157 -12.59 0.01 -10.37
C HIS A 157 -11.91 0.29 -9.02
N LEU A 158 -11.96 -0.70 -8.14
CA LEU A 158 -11.14 -0.78 -6.92
C LEU A 158 -10.17 -1.95 -7.06
N ALA A 159 -8.88 -1.70 -6.87
CA ALA A 159 -7.86 -2.75 -6.84
C ALA A 159 -7.08 -2.67 -5.53
N VAL A 160 -7.28 -3.62 -4.63
CA VAL A 160 -6.67 -3.60 -3.29
C VAL A 160 -6.05 -4.95 -2.94
N GLN A 161 -4.86 -4.91 -2.35
CA GLN A 161 -4.22 -6.10 -1.81
C GLN A 161 -4.51 -6.19 -0.32
N ILE A 162 -4.89 -7.39 0.13
CA ILE A 162 -5.10 -7.73 1.54
C ILE A 162 -4.37 -9.02 1.90
N LEU A 163 -3.89 -9.12 3.13
CA LEU A 163 -3.36 -10.37 3.69
C LEU A 163 -4.50 -11.23 4.18
N THR A 164 -4.57 -12.48 3.67
CA THR A 164 -5.66 -13.43 3.99
C THR A 164 -5.20 -14.58 4.87
N GLY A 165 -3.87 -14.77 5.04
CA GLY A 165 -3.36 -15.84 5.88
C GLY A 165 -1.85 -15.77 6.10
N HIS A 166 -1.37 -16.63 7.00
CA HIS A 166 0.05 -16.83 7.28
C HIS A 166 0.31 -18.29 7.64
N ASP A 167 1.55 -18.74 7.39
CA ASP A 167 1.98 -20.11 7.66
C ASP A 167 2.73 -20.26 9.00
N ALA A 168 2.86 -19.15 9.75
CA ALA A 168 3.58 -19.12 11.02
C ALA A 168 2.86 -19.88 12.13
N SER A 169 3.60 -20.71 12.88
CA SER A 169 3.08 -21.41 14.05
C SER A 169 2.60 -20.44 15.15
N PRO A 170 1.71 -20.88 16.06
CA PRO A 170 1.24 -20.03 17.18
C PRO A 170 2.38 -19.46 18.03
N ILE A 171 3.46 -20.21 18.23
CA ILE A 171 4.64 -19.77 18.99
C ILE A 171 5.32 -18.61 18.30
N ILE A 172 5.58 -18.72 16.99
CA ILE A 172 6.20 -17.64 16.21
C ILE A 172 5.32 -16.39 16.25
N ARG A 173 4.01 -16.54 16.13
CA ARG A 173 3.06 -15.42 16.24
C ARG A 173 3.14 -14.70 17.58
N SER A 174 3.21 -15.45 18.67
CA SER A 174 3.34 -14.89 20.02
C SER A 174 4.65 -14.13 20.20
N LEU A 175 5.77 -14.67 19.69
CA LEU A 175 7.07 -13.99 19.70
C LEU A 175 7.06 -12.71 18.84
N VAL A 176 6.42 -12.76 17.68
CA VAL A 176 6.27 -11.56 16.82
C VAL A 176 5.41 -10.53 17.53
N ARG A 177 4.29 -10.93 18.16
CA ARG A 177 3.42 -10.03 18.92
C ARG A 177 4.15 -9.36 20.08
N LEU A 178 5.04 -10.07 20.78
CA LEU A 178 5.84 -9.53 21.88
C LEU A 178 6.63 -8.28 21.43
N ARG A 179 7.14 -8.25 20.20
CA ARG A 179 7.90 -7.12 19.66
C ARG A 179 7.08 -5.83 19.54
N TYR A 180 5.77 -5.94 19.36
CA TYR A 180 4.87 -4.80 19.26
C TYR A 180 4.36 -4.34 20.62
N VAL A 181 4.15 -5.30 21.55
CA VAL A 181 3.63 -5.02 22.89
C VAL A 181 4.74 -4.55 23.83
N PHE A 182 5.96 -5.05 23.64
CA PHE A 182 7.12 -4.74 24.47
C PHE A 182 8.30 -4.26 23.60
N PRO A 183 8.40 -2.94 23.33
CA PRO A 183 9.41 -2.36 22.44
C PRO A 183 10.86 -2.80 22.71
N PRO A 184 11.32 -3.00 23.96
CA PRO A 184 12.67 -3.50 24.21
C PRO A 184 12.98 -4.84 23.55
N ALA A 185 12.00 -5.73 23.38
CA ALA A 185 12.19 -6.97 22.63
C ALA A 185 12.50 -6.74 21.14
N ASN A 186 11.90 -5.72 20.54
CA ASN A 186 12.22 -5.32 19.18
C ASN A 186 13.61 -4.69 19.08
N TRP A 187 13.99 -3.84 20.02
CA TRP A 187 15.32 -3.22 20.08
C TRP A 187 16.44 -4.25 20.19
N LEU A 188 16.28 -5.21 21.11
CA LEU A 188 17.25 -6.31 21.27
C LEU A 188 17.36 -7.14 19.98
N ARG A 189 16.23 -7.48 19.36
CA ARG A 189 16.23 -8.21 18.08
C ARG A 189 16.92 -7.40 16.96
N ASN A 190 16.67 -6.11 16.89
CA ASN A 190 17.31 -5.26 15.89
C ASN A 190 18.84 -5.23 16.09
N LEU A 191 19.29 -5.08 17.33
CA LEU A 191 20.71 -5.11 17.70
C LEU A 191 21.37 -6.43 17.29
N ILE A 192 20.74 -7.59 17.63
CA ILE A 192 21.25 -8.93 17.26
C ILE A 192 21.35 -9.10 15.73
N ARG A 193 20.48 -8.43 14.98
CA ARG A 193 20.46 -8.47 13.50
C ARG A 193 21.28 -7.39 12.82
N GLY A 194 22.05 -6.59 13.57
CA GLY A 194 22.84 -5.48 13.02
C GLY A 194 21.98 -4.39 12.38
N ARG A 195 20.74 -4.22 12.86
CA ARG A 195 19.82 -3.17 12.39
C ARG A 195 19.81 -1.98 13.35
N PRO A 196 19.39 -0.78 12.89
CA PRO A 196 19.16 0.34 13.80
C PRO A 196 18.27 -0.07 14.96
N MET A 197 18.72 0.16 16.20
CA MET A 197 18.03 -0.31 17.42
C MET A 197 16.56 0.15 17.45
N LEU A 198 16.31 1.41 17.08
CA LEU A 198 14.98 2.01 17.10
C LEU A 198 14.17 1.78 15.79
N GLU A 199 14.66 0.94 14.88
CA GLU A 199 13.92 0.61 13.65
C GLU A 199 12.54 0.03 14.01
N PRO A 200 11.43 0.61 13.51
CA PRO A 200 10.09 0.14 13.85
C PRO A 200 9.84 -1.27 13.34
N ALA A 201 9.03 -2.02 14.06
CA ALA A 201 8.55 -3.31 13.60
C ALA A 201 7.35 -3.11 12.67
N MET A 202 7.42 -3.62 11.44
CA MET A 202 6.27 -3.64 10.53
C MET A 202 5.24 -4.64 11.05
N GLN A 203 4.09 -4.14 11.48
CA GLN A 203 2.96 -4.97 11.91
C GLN A 203 2.26 -5.55 10.68
N LEU A 204 1.72 -6.76 10.82
CA LEU A 204 0.95 -7.42 9.78
C LEU A 204 -0.39 -7.88 10.35
N HIS A 205 -1.46 -7.54 9.65
CA HIS A 205 -2.84 -7.83 10.02
C HIS A 205 -3.54 -8.60 8.90
N MET A 206 -4.27 -9.65 9.30
CA MET A 206 -5.07 -10.46 8.36
C MET A 206 -6.45 -9.84 8.20
N TYR A 207 -6.97 -9.95 7.01
CA TYR A 207 -8.28 -9.49 6.60
C TYR A 207 -9.17 -10.69 6.27
N ASP A 208 -10.43 -10.60 6.67
CA ASP A 208 -11.44 -11.58 6.30
C ASP A 208 -11.95 -11.24 4.89
N LEU A 209 -11.56 -12.07 3.91
CA LEU A 209 -11.85 -11.85 2.50
C LEU A 209 -13.37 -11.91 2.23
N ASP A 210 -14.09 -12.80 2.90
CA ASP A 210 -15.54 -12.95 2.68
C ASP A 210 -16.30 -11.75 3.21
N VAL A 211 -15.89 -11.22 4.37
CA VAL A 211 -16.44 -9.96 4.92
C VAL A 211 -16.15 -8.79 3.97
N VAL A 212 -14.92 -8.69 3.46
CA VAL A 212 -14.54 -7.63 2.49
C VAL A 212 -15.39 -7.71 1.23
N LYS A 213 -15.54 -8.90 0.64
CA LYS A 213 -16.39 -9.10 -0.54
C LYS A 213 -17.86 -8.78 -0.27
N SER A 214 -18.37 -9.17 0.89
CA SER A 214 -19.75 -8.86 1.30
C SER A 214 -19.97 -7.34 1.44
N ASP A 215 -19.03 -6.63 2.07
CA ASP A 215 -19.10 -5.17 2.21
C ASP A 215 -19.10 -4.46 0.84
N LEU A 216 -18.30 -4.95 -0.11
CA LEU A 216 -18.24 -4.41 -1.46
C LEU A 216 -19.49 -4.74 -2.26
N ALA A 217 -20.00 -5.98 -2.15
CA ALA A 217 -21.25 -6.39 -2.84
C ALA A 217 -22.44 -5.52 -2.39
N GLN A 218 -22.54 -5.21 -1.09
CA GLN A 218 -23.58 -4.31 -0.55
C GLN A 218 -23.47 -2.88 -1.10
N ARG A 219 -22.32 -2.48 -1.63
CA ARG A 219 -22.06 -1.19 -2.28
C ARG A 219 -22.17 -1.25 -3.82
N GLY A 220 -22.67 -2.36 -4.36
CA GLY A 220 -22.86 -2.52 -5.80
C GLY A 220 -21.59 -2.90 -6.57
N PHE A 221 -20.61 -3.53 -5.91
CA PHE A 221 -19.40 -4.02 -6.60
C PHE A 221 -19.52 -5.50 -6.95
N SER A 222 -19.03 -5.84 -8.14
CA SER A 222 -18.70 -7.22 -8.53
C SER A 222 -17.19 -7.44 -8.34
N CYS A 223 -16.81 -8.58 -7.73
CA CYS A 223 -15.42 -8.84 -7.34
C CYS A 223 -14.83 -10.03 -8.09
N THR A 224 -13.58 -9.87 -8.56
CA THR A 224 -12.67 -10.95 -8.97
C THR A 224 -11.41 -10.88 -8.12
N GLN A 225 -10.57 -11.92 -8.12
CA GLN A 225 -9.36 -11.96 -7.30
C GLN A 225 -8.23 -12.71 -7.97
N SER A 226 -7.01 -12.38 -7.55
CA SER A 226 -5.78 -13.11 -7.86
C SER A 226 -5.03 -13.36 -6.57
N ASP A 227 -4.71 -14.62 -6.25
CA ASP A 227 -4.00 -14.97 -5.03
C ASP A 227 -2.49 -14.85 -5.24
N GLU A 228 -1.82 -14.25 -4.27
CA GLU A 228 -0.39 -14.05 -4.24
C GLU A 228 0.22 -14.82 -3.06
N HIS A 229 1.31 -15.54 -3.32
CA HIS A 229 2.07 -16.24 -2.29
C HIS A 229 3.38 -15.51 -2.01
N TRP A 230 3.53 -15.10 -0.75
CA TRP A 230 4.76 -14.53 -0.23
C TRP A 230 5.35 -15.52 0.79
N PRO A 231 6.68 -15.62 0.95
CA PRO A 231 7.26 -16.50 1.95
C PRO A 231 6.65 -16.30 3.34
N GLY A 232 5.87 -17.29 3.81
CA GLY A 232 5.19 -17.27 5.10
C GLY A 232 3.85 -16.54 5.15
N PHE A 233 3.35 -15.98 4.04
CA PHE A 233 2.08 -15.27 4.00
C PHE A 233 1.29 -15.57 2.72
N ARG A 234 -0.03 -15.52 2.84
CA ARG A 234 -0.96 -15.56 1.72
C ARG A 234 -1.64 -14.20 1.61
N SER A 235 -1.64 -13.64 0.44
CA SER A 235 -2.34 -12.40 0.13
C SER A 235 -3.24 -12.57 -1.09
N THR A 236 -4.23 -11.70 -1.19
CA THR A 236 -5.15 -11.66 -2.32
C THR A 236 -5.18 -10.24 -2.85
N LEU A 237 -4.97 -10.09 -4.14
CA LEU A 237 -5.24 -8.86 -4.87
C LEU A 237 -6.69 -8.94 -5.36
N LEU A 238 -7.53 -8.12 -4.76
CA LEU A 238 -8.96 -8.06 -5.02
C LEU A 238 -9.24 -6.96 -6.04
N TYR A 239 -9.91 -7.30 -7.11
CA TYR A 239 -10.41 -6.39 -8.13
C TYR A 239 -11.91 -6.29 -8.02
N ALA A 240 -12.44 -5.09 -7.87
CA ALA A 240 -13.86 -4.86 -7.73
C ALA A 240 -14.30 -3.77 -8.70
N LYS A 241 -15.35 -4.05 -9.51
CA LYS A 241 -15.94 -3.09 -10.43
C LYS A 241 -17.26 -2.60 -9.88
N ARG A 242 -17.42 -1.27 -9.76
CA ARG A 242 -18.66 -0.65 -9.33
C ARG A 242 -19.69 -0.69 -10.47
N SER A 243 -20.94 -1.00 -10.16
CA SER A 243 -22.06 -0.88 -11.12
C SER A 243 -22.20 0.56 -11.63
N GLN A 244 -22.79 0.73 -12.82
CA GLN A 244 -23.10 2.04 -13.38
C GLN A 244 -24.24 2.71 -12.64
#